data_fe2aa6754fbb0ef621f0458fedc2994f
#
_entry.id   fe2aa6754fbb0ef621f0458fedc2994f
#
_cell.length_a   1.000
_cell.length_b   1.000
_cell.length_c   1.000
_cell.angle_alpha   90.00
_cell.angle_beta   90.00
_cell.angle_gamma   90.00
#
_symmetry.space_group_name_H-M   'P 1'
#
loop_
_entity.id
_entity.type
_entity.pdbx_description
1 polymer ?
#
loop_
_entity_poly.entity_id
_entity_poly.type
_entity_poly.pdbx_seq_one_letter_code
_entity_poly.pdbx_strand_id
1 'polypeptide(L)'
;GAFALGVAAITVHARTVEQRYIGPSQWSFLREVKQHVGSKTILGSGDLFTAEDCLRMLRETGVDGVTVARGSIGNPWIFREARALARGEPCPPPPAVAEQAACLREHFRLAESLYGPRCGALMRKFAIKYAARHPCAAEVREEFIRATSARDWEHVLERWYDAPEHLHAPGVVPALPTDLNEA
;
A
#
# COMPACT_ATOMS: atom_id res chain seq x y z
N GLY A 1 -11.83 25.06 -20.51
CA GLY A 1 -11.19 24.24 -19.46
C GLY A 1 -10.78 22.87 -19.99
N ALA A 2 -10.10 22.02 -19.18
CA ALA A 2 -9.51 20.73 -19.61
C ALA A 2 -10.50 19.79 -20.30
N PHE A 3 -11.73 19.68 -19.83
CA PHE A 3 -12.76 18.86 -20.47
C PHE A 3 -13.15 19.35 -21.88
N ALA A 4 -13.02 20.63 -22.17
CA ALA A 4 -13.26 21.14 -23.52
C ALA A 4 -12.18 20.71 -24.54
N LEU A 5 -11.03 20.25 -24.02
CA LEU A 5 -9.91 19.70 -24.81
C LEU A 5 -9.99 18.18 -24.99
N GLY A 6 -11.09 17.54 -24.59
CA GLY A 6 -11.30 16.10 -24.74
C GLY A 6 -10.75 15.24 -23.60
N VAL A 7 -10.36 15.83 -22.47
CA VAL A 7 -9.94 15.06 -21.29
C VAL A 7 -11.11 14.25 -20.74
N ALA A 8 -10.96 12.93 -20.61
CA ALA A 8 -12.00 12.02 -20.14
C ALA A 8 -12.26 12.08 -18.63
N ALA A 9 -11.21 12.25 -17.83
CA ALA A 9 -11.28 12.31 -16.37
C ALA A 9 -10.16 13.18 -15.80
N ILE A 10 -10.37 13.75 -14.62
CA ILE A 10 -9.37 14.54 -13.91
C ILE A 10 -9.25 14.02 -12.48
N THR A 11 -8.03 13.76 -12.04
CA THR A 11 -7.75 13.50 -10.62
C THR A 11 -7.47 14.83 -9.92
N VAL A 12 -8.19 15.07 -8.83
CA VAL A 12 -8.03 16.27 -7.98
C VAL A 12 -7.50 15.85 -6.61
N HIS A 13 -6.39 16.44 -6.20
CA HIS A 13 -5.81 16.20 -4.88
C HIS A 13 -6.31 17.28 -3.90
N ALA A 14 -6.82 16.83 -2.76
CA ALA A 14 -7.48 17.72 -1.77
C ALA A 14 -6.48 18.44 -0.83
N ARG A 15 -5.29 18.82 -1.35
CA ARG A 15 -4.31 19.63 -0.64
C ARG A 15 -3.65 20.60 -1.59
N THR A 16 -3.26 21.77 -1.10
CA THR A 16 -2.38 22.69 -1.85
C THR A 16 -0.92 22.30 -1.70
N VAL A 17 -0.09 22.85 -2.59
CA VAL A 17 1.39 22.68 -2.52
C VAL A 17 1.93 23.27 -1.21
N GLU A 18 1.39 24.40 -0.76
CA GLU A 18 1.78 25.10 0.47
C GLU A 18 1.39 24.29 1.72
N GLN A 19 0.21 23.65 1.70
CA GLN A 19 -0.25 22.81 2.81
C GLN A 19 0.64 21.60 3.03
N ARG A 20 1.24 21.03 1.97
CA ARG A 20 2.03 19.79 2.04
C ARG A 20 1.25 18.67 2.76
N TYR A 21 1.81 18.15 3.87
CA TYR A 21 1.19 17.11 4.70
C TYR A 21 0.73 17.61 6.07
N ILE A 22 0.58 18.92 6.24
CA ILE A 22 0.16 19.54 7.50
C ILE A 22 -1.38 19.56 7.55
N GLY A 23 -1.93 19.00 8.63
CA GLY A 23 -3.37 18.88 8.82
C GLY A 23 -4.07 17.90 7.86
N PRO A 24 -5.40 17.78 7.91
CA PRO A 24 -6.18 16.90 7.03
C PRO A 24 -6.32 17.48 5.62
N SER A 25 -6.56 16.60 4.65
CA SER A 25 -6.94 17.00 3.29
C SER A 25 -8.34 17.61 3.27
N GLN A 26 -8.56 18.59 2.39
CA GLN A 26 -9.82 19.37 2.31
C GLN A 26 -10.82 18.71 1.35
N TRP A 27 -11.56 17.72 1.82
CA TRP A 27 -12.55 17.04 0.98
C TRP A 27 -13.73 17.91 0.56
N SER A 28 -14.02 19.00 1.31
CA SER A 28 -14.99 20.01 0.90
C SER A 28 -14.70 20.59 -0.48
N PHE A 29 -13.41 20.83 -0.77
CA PHE A 29 -12.98 21.32 -2.08
C PHE A 29 -13.27 20.31 -3.20
N LEU A 30 -13.11 19.01 -2.96
CA LEU A 30 -13.47 17.97 -3.94
C LEU A 30 -14.97 18.00 -4.26
N ARG A 31 -15.81 18.20 -3.23
CA ARG A 31 -17.25 18.33 -3.39
C ARG A 31 -17.60 19.55 -4.23
N GLU A 32 -17.00 20.69 -3.96
CA GLU A 32 -17.21 21.93 -4.72
C GLU A 32 -16.81 21.74 -6.19
N VAL A 33 -15.64 21.13 -6.45
CA VAL A 33 -15.20 20.82 -7.81
C VAL A 33 -16.21 19.91 -8.52
N LYS A 34 -16.66 18.83 -7.85
CA LYS A 34 -17.61 17.90 -8.45
C LYS A 34 -18.96 18.57 -8.76
N GLN A 35 -19.46 19.40 -7.85
CA GLN A 35 -20.68 20.20 -8.08
C GLN A 35 -20.52 21.16 -9.27
N HIS A 36 -19.37 21.82 -9.38
CA HIS A 36 -19.10 22.76 -10.46
C HIS A 36 -19.05 22.09 -11.84
N VAL A 37 -18.44 20.90 -11.94
CA VAL A 37 -18.26 20.21 -13.24
C VAL A 37 -19.42 19.28 -13.62
N GLY A 38 -20.33 18.99 -12.70
CA GLY A 38 -21.54 18.20 -12.91
C GLY A 38 -21.24 16.76 -13.32
N SER A 39 -21.66 16.37 -14.52
CA SER A 39 -21.52 15.00 -15.04
C SER A 39 -20.10 14.60 -15.47
N LYS A 40 -19.14 15.51 -15.40
CA LYS A 40 -17.74 15.19 -15.76
C LYS A 40 -17.07 14.32 -14.71
N THR A 41 -16.22 13.40 -15.16
CA THR A 41 -15.54 12.43 -14.29
C THR A 41 -14.43 13.08 -13.47
N ILE A 42 -14.59 13.06 -12.15
CA ILE A 42 -13.59 13.49 -11.18
C ILE A 42 -13.18 12.33 -10.30
N LEU A 43 -11.88 12.13 -10.17
CA LEU A 43 -11.28 11.20 -9.20
C LEU A 43 -10.73 12.01 -8.03
N GLY A 44 -11.15 11.68 -6.81
CA GLY A 44 -10.68 12.33 -5.59
C GLY A 44 -9.41 11.67 -5.04
N SER A 45 -8.54 12.48 -4.44
CA SER A 45 -7.31 12.03 -3.79
C SER A 45 -7.04 12.84 -2.52
N GLY A 46 -6.52 12.20 -1.48
CA GLY A 46 -6.12 12.86 -0.22
C GLY A 46 -6.56 12.06 1.01
N ASP A 47 -5.58 11.64 1.83
CA ASP A 47 -5.77 10.94 3.12
C ASP A 47 -6.68 9.70 3.05
N LEU A 48 -6.44 8.87 2.04
CA LEU A 48 -7.09 7.57 1.87
C LEU A 48 -6.13 6.49 2.37
N PHE A 49 -6.33 6.01 3.59
CA PHE A 49 -5.49 5.01 4.23
C PHE A 49 -6.19 3.68 4.45
N THR A 50 -7.52 3.65 4.41
CA THR A 50 -8.36 2.45 4.54
C THR A 50 -9.37 2.35 3.40
N ALA A 51 -9.97 1.18 3.24
CA ALA A 51 -11.05 0.96 2.30
C ALA A 51 -12.28 1.82 2.65
N GLU A 52 -12.56 2.00 3.94
CA GLU A 52 -13.64 2.84 4.46
C GLU A 52 -13.42 4.31 4.10
N ASP A 53 -12.16 4.81 4.15
CA ASP A 53 -11.83 6.17 3.70
C ASP A 53 -12.19 6.36 2.23
N CYS A 54 -11.92 5.36 1.39
CA CYS A 54 -12.26 5.40 -0.02
C CYS A 54 -13.77 5.55 -0.22
N LEU A 55 -14.56 4.73 0.46
CA LEU A 55 -16.03 4.79 0.40
C LEU A 55 -16.59 6.10 1.00
N ARG A 56 -15.97 6.54 2.08
CA ARG A 56 -16.36 7.81 2.74
C ARG A 56 -16.14 8.99 1.80
N MET A 57 -14.99 9.06 1.12
CA MET A 57 -14.73 10.13 0.15
C MET A 57 -15.78 10.14 -0.96
N LEU A 58 -16.11 8.97 -1.54
CA LEU A 58 -17.17 8.89 -2.57
C LEU A 58 -18.50 9.43 -2.07
N ARG A 59 -18.92 9.01 -0.86
CA ARG A 59 -20.21 9.45 -0.29
C ARG A 59 -20.25 10.92 0.07
N GLU A 60 -19.17 11.43 0.69
CA GLU A 60 -19.15 12.81 1.19
C GLU A 60 -18.91 13.85 0.11
N THR A 61 -18.19 13.51 -0.94
CA THR A 61 -17.80 14.49 -1.97
C THR A 61 -18.55 14.35 -3.28
N GLY A 62 -19.11 13.16 -3.55
CA GLY A 62 -19.80 12.86 -4.80
C GLY A 62 -18.84 12.65 -5.99
N VAL A 63 -17.53 12.54 -5.79
CA VAL A 63 -16.58 12.21 -6.86
C VAL A 63 -16.85 10.81 -7.41
N ASP A 64 -16.50 10.57 -8.68
CA ASP A 64 -16.84 9.34 -9.40
C ASP A 64 -15.90 8.18 -9.10
N GLY A 65 -14.76 8.46 -8.50
CA GLY A 65 -13.78 7.47 -8.10
C GLY A 65 -12.72 8.08 -7.19
N VAL A 66 -11.80 7.24 -6.73
CA VAL A 66 -10.70 7.66 -5.85
C VAL A 66 -9.34 7.20 -6.35
N THR A 67 -8.32 7.99 -6.05
CA THR A 67 -6.91 7.64 -6.30
C THR A 67 -6.19 7.51 -4.97
N VAL A 68 -5.77 6.29 -4.65
CA VAL A 68 -5.03 5.97 -3.42
C VAL A 68 -3.53 6.01 -3.72
N ALA A 69 -2.78 6.81 -2.95
CA ALA A 69 -1.32 6.87 -3.02
C ALA A 69 -0.68 6.22 -1.78
N ARG A 70 -0.43 6.99 -0.74
CA ARG A 70 0.26 6.50 0.47
C ARG A 70 -0.43 5.33 1.17
N GLY A 71 -1.76 5.26 1.13
CA GLY A 71 -2.52 4.17 1.74
C GLY A 71 -2.34 2.81 1.07
N SER A 72 -1.87 2.76 -0.20
CA SER A 72 -1.55 1.50 -0.88
C SER A 72 -0.10 1.04 -0.69
N ILE A 73 0.77 1.89 -0.11
CA ILE A 73 2.16 1.50 0.17
C ILE A 73 2.18 0.47 1.30
N GLY A 74 2.61 -0.75 0.99
CA GLY A 74 2.55 -1.88 1.91
C GLY A 74 1.14 -2.43 2.14
N ASN A 75 0.15 -1.92 1.42
CA ASN A 75 -1.23 -2.36 1.46
C ASN A 75 -1.90 -2.34 0.08
N PRO A 76 -1.46 -3.11 -0.89
CA PRO A 76 -2.12 -3.17 -2.20
C PRO A 76 -3.54 -3.79 -2.11
N TRP A 77 -3.85 -4.49 -1.04
CA TRP A 77 -5.16 -5.11 -0.80
C TRP A 77 -6.28 -4.10 -0.53
N ILE A 78 -5.95 -2.85 -0.21
CA ILE A 78 -6.93 -1.76 -0.03
C ILE A 78 -7.92 -1.64 -1.20
N PHE A 79 -7.47 -1.95 -2.43
CA PHE A 79 -8.33 -1.91 -3.61
C PHE A 79 -9.31 -3.09 -3.66
N ARG A 80 -8.92 -4.28 -3.17
CA ARG A 80 -9.80 -5.44 -3.03
C ARG A 80 -10.85 -5.17 -1.95
N GLU A 81 -10.42 -4.66 -0.81
CA GLU A 81 -11.25 -4.30 0.32
C GLU A 81 -12.28 -3.23 -0.08
N ALA A 82 -11.84 -2.13 -0.68
CA ALA A 82 -12.74 -1.06 -1.12
C ALA A 82 -13.77 -1.53 -2.15
N ARG A 83 -13.39 -2.43 -3.06
CA ARG A 83 -14.33 -3.02 -4.03
C ARG A 83 -15.39 -3.90 -3.39
N ALA A 84 -15.02 -4.71 -2.40
CA ALA A 84 -15.98 -5.54 -1.66
C ALA A 84 -16.99 -4.64 -0.92
N LEU A 85 -16.49 -3.68 -0.16
CA LEU A 85 -17.34 -2.73 0.56
C LEU A 85 -18.26 -1.93 -0.39
N ALA A 86 -17.78 -1.53 -1.55
CA ALA A 86 -18.58 -0.81 -2.55
C ALA A 86 -19.74 -1.65 -3.11
N ARG A 87 -19.62 -2.99 -3.07
CA ARG A 87 -20.70 -3.93 -3.47
C ARG A 87 -21.62 -4.29 -2.30
N GLY A 88 -21.38 -3.77 -1.09
CA GLY A 88 -22.10 -4.17 0.11
C GLY A 88 -21.69 -5.56 0.63
N GLU A 89 -20.57 -6.09 0.16
CA GLU A 89 -20.01 -7.35 0.61
C GLU A 89 -19.19 -7.13 1.91
N PRO A 90 -19.02 -8.16 2.76
CA PRO A 90 -18.12 -8.09 3.90
C PRO A 90 -16.69 -7.74 3.46
N CYS A 91 -15.98 -6.98 4.31
CA CYS A 91 -14.56 -6.73 4.09
C CYS A 91 -13.81 -8.07 4.05
N PRO A 92 -13.00 -8.33 3.00
CA PRO A 92 -12.19 -9.54 2.94
C PRO A 92 -11.25 -9.66 4.15
N PRO A 93 -10.91 -10.88 4.57
CA PRO A 93 -9.93 -11.07 5.64
C PRO A 93 -8.57 -10.44 5.25
N PRO A 94 -7.74 -10.09 6.25
CA PRO A 94 -6.37 -9.67 6.00
C PRO A 94 -5.61 -10.68 5.13
N PRO A 95 -4.63 -10.24 4.32
CA PRO A 95 -3.86 -11.14 3.48
C PRO A 95 -3.10 -12.15 4.33
N ALA A 96 -3.16 -13.43 3.95
CA ALA A 96 -2.34 -14.47 4.55
C ALA A 96 -0.83 -14.16 4.39
N VAL A 97 0.02 -14.68 5.28
CA VAL A 97 1.47 -14.43 5.22
C VAL A 97 2.06 -14.86 3.88
N ALA A 98 1.62 -15.99 3.34
CA ALA A 98 2.05 -16.44 2.01
C ALA A 98 1.63 -15.48 0.88
N GLU A 99 0.45 -14.85 0.96
CA GLU A 99 0.02 -13.83 0.00
C GLU A 99 0.88 -12.56 0.12
N GLN A 100 1.24 -12.18 1.35
CA GLN A 100 2.15 -11.07 1.60
C GLN A 100 3.55 -11.36 1.02
N ALA A 101 4.09 -12.57 1.23
CA ALA A 101 5.36 -13.02 0.67
C ALA A 101 5.39 -12.93 -0.85
N ALA A 102 4.37 -13.46 -1.52
CA ALA A 102 4.26 -13.42 -2.98
C ALA A 102 4.25 -11.97 -3.51
N CYS A 103 3.49 -11.08 -2.85
CA CYS A 103 3.42 -9.67 -3.22
C CYS A 103 4.76 -8.95 -3.02
N LEU A 104 5.45 -9.21 -1.91
CA LEU A 104 6.77 -8.64 -1.61
C LEU A 104 7.82 -9.09 -2.63
N ARG A 105 7.88 -10.39 -2.96
CA ARG A 105 8.81 -10.93 -3.96
C ARG A 105 8.58 -10.32 -5.34
N GLU A 106 7.34 -10.25 -5.78
CA GLU A 106 7.02 -9.65 -7.07
C GLU A 106 7.37 -8.16 -7.11
N HIS A 107 7.09 -7.41 -6.05
CA HIS A 107 7.46 -6.00 -5.96
C HIS A 107 8.99 -5.82 -5.99
N PHE A 108 9.72 -6.67 -5.26
CA PHE A 108 11.19 -6.64 -5.27
C PHE A 108 11.76 -6.98 -6.65
N ARG A 109 11.26 -8.05 -7.28
CA ARG A 109 11.66 -8.47 -8.63
C ARG A 109 11.46 -7.36 -9.68
N LEU A 110 10.32 -6.67 -9.64
CA LEU A 110 10.04 -5.54 -10.52
C LEU A 110 10.98 -4.35 -10.23
N ALA A 111 11.23 -4.05 -8.97
CA ALA A 111 12.17 -3.01 -8.59
C ALA A 111 13.61 -3.34 -9.01
N GLU A 112 14.04 -4.58 -8.87
CA GLU A 112 15.36 -5.04 -9.30
C GLU A 112 15.53 -4.95 -10.82
N SER A 113 14.51 -5.33 -11.59
CA SER A 113 14.54 -5.21 -13.05
C SER A 113 14.66 -3.76 -13.53
N LEU A 114 14.16 -2.80 -12.74
CA LEU A 114 14.16 -1.38 -13.09
C LEU A 114 15.38 -0.62 -12.52
N TYR A 115 15.80 -0.93 -11.31
CA TYR A 115 16.83 -0.18 -10.57
C TYR A 115 18.14 -0.97 -10.38
N GLY A 116 18.17 -2.24 -10.77
CA GLY A 116 19.34 -3.11 -10.63
C GLY A 116 19.75 -3.32 -9.17
N PRO A 117 21.07 -3.51 -8.90
CA PRO A 117 21.59 -3.86 -7.55
C PRO A 117 21.24 -2.85 -6.44
N ARG A 118 20.85 -1.65 -6.80
CA ARG A 118 20.46 -0.61 -5.83
C ARG A 118 19.04 -0.79 -5.27
N CYS A 119 18.26 -1.74 -5.79
CA CYS A 119 16.86 -1.92 -5.43
C CYS A 119 16.68 -2.23 -3.94
N GLY A 120 17.58 -2.99 -3.29
CA GLY A 120 17.49 -3.35 -1.88
C GLY A 120 17.34 -2.13 -0.96
N ALA A 121 18.18 -1.13 -1.12
CA ALA A 121 18.10 0.12 -0.34
C ALA A 121 16.83 0.92 -0.65
N LEU A 122 16.41 0.97 -1.92
CA LEU A 122 15.20 1.68 -2.35
C LEU A 122 13.94 1.00 -1.81
N MET A 123 13.90 -0.32 -1.82
CA MET A 123 12.76 -1.14 -1.40
C MET A 123 12.56 -1.16 0.11
N ARG A 124 13.57 -0.87 0.91
CA ARG A 124 13.49 -0.87 2.39
C ARG A 124 12.30 -0.08 2.94
N LYS A 125 12.05 1.12 2.41
CA LYS A 125 10.91 1.95 2.84
C LYS A 125 9.54 1.31 2.57
N PHE A 126 9.44 0.48 1.54
CA PHE A 126 8.23 -0.26 1.22
C PHE A 126 8.09 -1.48 2.12
N ALA A 127 9.17 -2.25 2.31
CA ALA A 127 9.20 -3.43 3.18
C ALA A 127 8.75 -3.11 4.61
N ILE A 128 9.25 -2.00 5.18
CA ILE A 128 8.84 -1.52 6.50
C ILE A 128 7.32 -1.30 6.58
N LYS A 129 6.68 -0.91 5.48
CA LYS A 129 5.22 -0.74 5.42
C LYS A 129 4.48 -2.07 5.28
N TYR A 130 5.03 -3.02 4.49
CA TYR A 130 4.47 -4.37 4.41
C TYR A 130 4.55 -5.10 5.76
N ALA A 131 5.67 -4.95 6.49
CA ALA A 131 5.87 -5.56 7.79
C ALA A 131 4.74 -5.28 8.78
N ALA A 132 4.09 -4.12 8.68
CA ALA A 132 2.96 -3.76 9.55
C ALA A 132 1.74 -4.70 9.43
N ARG A 133 1.70 -5.55 8.41
CA ARG A 133 0.63 -6.54 8.19
C ARG A 133 1.02 -7.96 8.63
N HIS A 134 2.29 -8.18 8.94
CA HIS A 134 2.76 -9.46 9.44
C HIS A 134 2.37 -9.64 10.92
N PRO A 135 2.03 -10.86 11.38
CA PRO A 135 1.75 -11.13 12.80
C PRO A 135 2.87 -10.67 13.75
N CYS A 136 4.13 -10.83 13.33
CA CYS A 136 5.32 -10.36 14.06
C CYS A 136 5.83 -9.02 13.47
N ALA A 137 4.96 -8.03 13.38
CA ALA A 137 5.22 -6.77 12.67
C ALA A 137 6.47 -6.02 13.15
N ALA A 138 6.72 -6.01 14.46
CA ALA A 138 7.84 -5.28 15.04
C ALA A 138 9.18 -5.91 14.66
N GLU A 139 9.30 -7.22 14.81
CA GLU A 139 10.49 -8.01 14.52
C GLU A 139 10.84 -7.98 13.03
N VAL A 140 9.85 -8.23 12.18
CA VAL A 140 9.99 -8.18 10.71
C VAL A 140 10.42 -6.79 10.25
N ARG A 141 9.84 -5.75 10.84
CA ARG A 141 10.22 -4.37 10.55
C ARG A 141 11.67 -4.09 10.89
N GLU A 142 12.15 -4.54 12.05
CA GLU A 142 13.54 -4.35 12.49
C GLU A 142 14.54 -5.03 11.54
N GLU A 143 14.22 -6.22 11.04
CA GLU A 143 15.08 -6.91 10.07
C GLU A 143 15.09 -6.19 8.71
N PHE A 144 13.95 -5.75 8.21
CA PHE A 144 13.91 -4.97 6.97
C PHE A 144 14.64 -3.61 7.07
N ILE A 145 14.67 -2.99 8.24
CA ILE A 145 15.47 -1.77 8.46
C ILE A 145 16.95 -2.02 8.21
N ARG A 146 17.46 -3.22 8.57
CA ARG A 146 18.85 -3.61 8.43
C ARG A 146 19.18 -4.15 7.03
N ALA A 147 18.18 -4.61 6.29
CA ALA A 147 18.37 -5.19 4.96
C ALA A 147 18.86 -4.13 3.96
N THR A 148 20.00 -4.36 3.34
CA THR A 148 20.64 -3.46 2.37
C THR A 148 20.88 -4.07 1.00
N SER A 149 20.89 -5.40 0.92
CA SER A 149 21.10 -6.18 -0.30
C SER A 149 19.89 -7.06 -0.64
N ALA A 150 19.87 -7.58 -1.87
CA ALA A 150 18.88 -8.58 -2.29
C ALA A 150 18.95 -9.85 -1.40
N ARG A 151 20.15 -10.26 -1.00
CA ARG A 151 20.34 -11.41 -0.13
C ARG A 151 19.74 -11.19 1.27
N ASP A 152 19.93 -10.00 1.86
CA ASP A 152 19.33 -9.66 3.15
C ASP A 152 17.80 -9.74 3.07
N TRP A 153 17.24 -9.27 1.95
CA TRP A 153 15.81 -9.34 1.68
C TRP A 153 15.29 -10.77 1.63
N GLU A 154 15.97 -11.64 0.87
CA GLU A 154 15.56 -13.03 0.77
C GLU A 154 15.64 -13.72 2.14
N HIS A 155 16.68 -13.46 2.94
CA HIS A 155 16.78 -13.97 4.31
C HIS A 155 15.59 -13.56 5.20
N VAL A 156 15.13 -12.29 5.10
CA VAL A 156 13.95 -11.87 5.86
C VAL A 156 12.70 -12.61 5.39
N LEU A 157 12.54 -12.80 4.07
CA LEU A 157 11.39 -13.51 3.52
C LEU A 157 11.40 -14.99 3.92
N GLU A 158 12.51 -15.67 3.77
CA GLU A 158 12.67 -17.07 4.17
C GLU A 158 12.38 -17.26 5.66
N ARG A 159 12.91 -16.39 6.49
CA ARG A 159 12.78 -16.49 7.94
C ARG A 159 11.38 -16.21 8.45
N TRP A 160 10.73 -15.20 7.93
CA TRP A 160 9.48 -14.67 8.50
C TRP A 160 8.24 -15.00 7.68
N TYR A 161 8.36 -15.10 6.37
CA TYR A 161 7.21 -15.28 5.49
C TYR A 161 7.07 -16.71 4.97
N ASP A 162 8.19 -17.47 4.88
CA ASP A 162 8.15 -18.89 4.51
C ASP A 162 8.12 -19.81 5.74
N ALA A 163 8.31 -19.26 6.93
CA ALA A 163 8.22 -20.02 8.16
C ALA A 163 6.81 -20.62 8.35
N PRO A 164 6.70 -21.80 8.98
CA PRO A 164 5.41 -22.39 9.32
C PRO A 164 4.53 -21.44 10.15
N GLU A 165 3.22 -21.43 9.89
CA GLU A 165 2.27 -20.48 10.53
C GLU A 165 2.31 -20.47 12.07
N HIS A 166 2.58 -21.63 12.71
CA HIS A 166 2.67 -21.71 14.16
C HIS A 166 3.87 -20.94 14.75
N LEU A 167 4.83 -20.53 13.92
CA LEU A 167 5.96 -19.68 14.32
C LEU A 167 5.67 -18.17 14.16
N HIS A 168 4.52 -17.83 13.61
CA HIS A 168 4.10 -16.43 13.43
C HIS A 168 3.41 -15.86 14.67
N ALA A 169 3.82 -16.26 15.87
CA ALA A 169 3.33 -15.69 17.12
C ALA A 169 4.25 -14.55 17.60
N PRO A 170 3.71 -13.45 18.15
CA PRO A 170 4.53 -12.38 18.69
C PRO A 170 5.53 -12.89 19.73
N GLY A 171 6.80 -12.48 19.60
CA GLY A 171 7.89 -12.93 20.48
C GLY A 171 8.55 -14.25 20.09
N VAL A 172 8.04 -14.95 19.07
CA VAL A 172 8.71 -16.15 18.51
C VAL A 172 9.56 -15.68 17.32
N VAL A 173 10.87 -15.85 17.43
CA VAL A 173 11.82 -15.58 16.35
C VAL A 173 12.12 -16.89 15.63
N PRO A 174 11.66 -17.10 14.38
CA PRO A 174 11.96 -18.30 13.63
C PRO A 174 13.47 -18.48 13.46
N ALA A 175 13.97 -19.71 13.57
CA ALA A 175 15.37 -20.03 13.27
C ALA A 175 15.63 -19.80 11.77
N LEU A 176 16.86 -19.41 11.43
CA LEU A 176 17.27 -19.40 10.03
C LEU A 176 17.27 -20.84 9.49
N PRO A 177 16.89 -21.06 8.22
CA PRO A 177 17.07 -22.36 7.57
C PRO A 177 18.54 -22.79 7.66
N THR A 178 18.76 -24.01 8.09
CA THR A 178 20.13 -24.55 8.37
C THR A 178 20.96 -24.81 7.11
N ASP A 179 20.35 -24.72 5.93
CA ASP A 179 20.97 -25.14 4.66
C ASP A 179 21.86 -24.08 3.98
N LEU A 180 22.06 -22.92 4.61
CA LEU A 180 22.86 -21.83 4.03
C LEU A 180 24.33 -21.78 4.50
N ASN A 181 24.81 -22.81 5.23
CA ASN A 181 26.21 -22.87 5.69
C ASN A 181 27.15 -23.68 4.78
N GLU A 182 26.68 -24.21 3.65
CA GLU A 182 27.50 -24.96 2.69
C GLU A 182 27.39 -24.39 1.27
N ALA A 183 27.94 -23.20 1.03
CA ALA A 183 28.32 -22.76 -0.31
C ALA A 183 29.36 -21.65 -0.28
#